data_9c4ac3712d0fa82cd549090d03f51902
#
_entry.id   9c4ac3712d0fa82cd549090d03f51902
#
_cell.length_a   1.000
_cell.length_b   1.000
_cell.length_c   1.000
_cell.angle_alpha   90.00
_cell.angle_beta   90.00
_cell.angle_gamma   90.00
#
_symmetry.space_group_name_H-M   'P 1'
#
loop_
_entity.id
_entity.type
_entity.pdbx_description
1 polymer ?
#
loop_
_entity_poly.entity_id
_entity_poly.type
_entity_poly.pdbx_seq_one_letter_code
_entity_poly.pdbx_strand_id
1 'polypeptide(L)'
;MRSLLSLSPLKSFLMNLPFIAATSVVSSADEPELRTFHSQPSFVVATKEVEVAVTKLGAHMAPVTFFRDSAKPVQPYYVSPWQGEKPSTMPAPVLNTLRGDFFCMPFGGNSDEVAGEKHPPHGEIVGDAWKVLGTKKTGDVTTLTLGIETKVRKGRVTKELSLVDGQNVVYSRNIIEAFAGRVPLGHHATLAMPEKEGAVRIATSAFRFGMTCPSLFSDPKQREYQALLPGAKWTDLAKVPVAWKGEPDADLTRLPGRYGYADLIQLANEPWEKTNGPAWTTATYADAGYVWFSLKDPTVLSSTVFWMENHGRHGHPWNGRNNCLGLEDVTAFFADGLAASTKENLLTKEGVETAVALSADRPTVVNYIQGVVKIPDGFDNVKTLEFAPGEVTFISTTGKRVTAPVRHEFLKTGKL
;
A
#
# COMPACT_ATOMS: atom_id res chain seq x y z
N MET A 1 40.66 -25.30 -86.10
CA MET A 1 39.50 -26.21 -86.17
C MET A 1 38.79 -26.06 -84.82
N ARG A 2 37.53 -25.54 -84.89
CA ARG A 2 36.73 -25.20 -83.73
C ARG A 2 35.77 -26.36 -83.40
N SER A 3 35.76 -26.83 -82.17
CA SER A 3 34.76 -27.77 -81.66
C SER A 3 33.80 -27.04 -80.76
N LEU A 4 32.50 -27.07 -81.07
CA LEU A 4 31.39 -26.54 -80.30
C LEU A 4 30.94 -27.54 -79.28
N LEU A 5 30.94 -27.23 -78.00
CA LEU A 5 30.31 -28.01 -76.95
C LEU A 5 28.96 -27.37 -76.56
N SER A 6 27.85 -28.12 -76.73
CA SER A 6 26.53 -27.73 -76.39
C SER A 6 26.28 -27.84 -74.89
N LEU A 7 25.73 -26.77 -74.31
CA LEU A 7 25.25 -26.74 -72.91
C LEU A 7 23.73 -27.03 -72.89
N SER A 8 23.34 -28.08 -72.19
CA SER A 8 21.94 -28.39 -71.87
C SER A 8 21.46 -27.58 -70.63
N PRO A 9 20.19 -27.15 -70.58
CA PRO A 9 19.69 -26.34 -69.45
C PRO A 9 19.30 -27.24 -68.28
N LEU A 10 19.80 -26.87 -67.07
CA LEU A 10 19.39 -27.43 -65.79
C LEU A 10 17.98 -26.95 -65.45
N LYS A 11 17.07 -27.86 -65.26
CA LYS A 11 15.71 -27.58 -64.74
C LYS A 11 15.78 -27.37 -63.22
N SER A 12 15.52 -26.13 -62.78
CA SER A 12 15.36 -25.80 -61.34
C SER A 12 14.01 -26.32 -60.88
N PHE A 13 14.03 -27.25 -59.95
CA PHE A 13 12.83 -27.69 -59.18
C PHE A 13 12.62 -26.70 -58.02
N LEU A 14 11.64 -25.82 -58.11
CA LEU A 14 11.16 -25.02 -56.98
C LEU A 14 10.26 -25.90 -56.13
N MET A 15 10.76 -26.25 -54.95
CA MET A 15 9.99 -26.90 -53.90
C MET A 15 9.17 -25.83 -53.14
N ASN A 16 7.87 -25.77 -53.38
CA ASN A 16 6.92 -25.00 -52.61
C ASN A 16 6.74 -25.62 -51.23
N LEU A 17 7.35 -25.05 -50.20
CA LEU A 17 7.05 -25.33 -48.81
C LEU A 17 5.82 -24.50 -48.41
N PRO A 18 4.78 -25.10 -47.81
CA PRO A 18 3.65 -24.35 -47.31
C PRO A 18 4.08 -23.52 -46.10
N PHE A 19 3.90 -22.21 -46.17
CA PHE A 19 4.04 -21.29 -45.04
C PHE A 19 2.89 -21.57 -44.08
N ILE A 20 3.13 -22.30 -43.00
CA ILE A 20 2.19 -22.41 -41.87
C ILE A 20 2.25 -21.10 -41.11
N ALA A 21 1.31 -20.21 -41.34
CA ALA A 21 1.08 -19.05 -40.54
C ALA A 21 0.65 -19.53 -39.12
N ALA A 22 1.56 -19.45 -38.16
CA ALA A 22 1.23 -19.61 -36.75
C ALA A 22 0.33 -18.41 -36.34
N THR A 23 -0.99 -18.62 -36.38
CA THR A 23 -1.93 -17.71 -35.72
C THR A 23 -1.67 -17.77 -34.24
N SER A 24 -0.96 -16.79 -33.72
CA SER A 24 -0.90 -16.54 -32.28
C SER A 24 -2.34 -16.22 -31.85
N VAL A 25 -2.97 -17.16 -31.14
CA VAL A 25 -4.21 -16.90 -30.42
C VAL A 25 -3.84 -15.90 -29.32
N VAL A 26 -4.10 -14.63 -29.57
CA VAL A 26 -4.14 -13.62 -28.52
C VAL A 26 -5.32 -14.02 -27.65
N SER A 27 -5.04 -14.66 -26.51
CA SER A 27 -6.03 -14.88 -25.47
C SER A 27 -6.61 -13.50 -25.13
N SER A 28 -7.89 -13.31 -25.39
CA SER A 28 -8.61 -12.13 -24.90
C SER A 28 -8.40 -12.11 -23.39
N ALA A 29 -7.82 -11.02 -22.89
CA ALA A 29 -7.78 -10.80 -21.44
C ALA A 29 -9.24 -10.79 -20.98
N ASP A 30 -9.62 -11.72 -20.10
CA ASP A 30 -10.96 -11.76 -19.54
C ASP A 30 -11.18 -10.44 -18.80
N GLU A 31 -12.30 -9.76 -19.09
CA GLU A 31 -12.68 -8.58 -18.31
C GLU A 31 -12.88 -9.03 -16.84
N PRO A 32 -12.27 -8.36 -15.86
CA PRO A 32 -12.45 -8.74 -14.47
C PRO A 32 -13.90 -8.56 -14.06
N GLU A 33 -14.37 -9.44 -13.20
CA GLU A 33 -15.71 -9.37 -12.62
C GLU A 33 -15.90 -8.01 -11.91
N LEU A 34 -16.98 -7.31 -12.25
CA LEU A 34 -17.38 -6.08 -11.57
C LEU A 34 -18.50 -6.39 -10.56
N ARG A 35 -18.20 -6.28 -9.25
CA ARG A 35 -19.17 -6.48 -8.17
C ARG A 35 -19.28 -5.23 -7.31
N THR A 36 -20.40 -5.06 -6.62
CA THR A 36 -20.59 -3.95 -5.67
C THR A 36 -20.30 -4.41 -4.26
N PHE A 37 -19.35 -3.75 -3.59
CA PHE A 37 -19.02 -3.96 -2.18
C PHE A 37 -19.16 -2.67 -1.40
N HIS A 38 -19.97 -2.68 -0.35
CA HIS A 38 -20.21 -1.50 0.48
C HIS A 38 -20.47 -0.25 -0.37
N SER A 39 -21.47 -0.37 -1.27
CA SER A 39 -21.93 0.67 -2.20
C SER A 39 -20.94 1.12 -3.29
N GLN A 40 -19.76 0.49 -3.41
CA GLN A 40 -18.76 0.84 -4.43
C GLN A 40 -18.62 -0.25 -5.49
N PRO A 41 -18.83 0.08 -6.79
CA PRO A 41 -18.45 -0.81 -7.89
C PRO A 41 -16.95 -1.13 -7.81
N SER A 42 -16.61 -2.40 -7.80
CA SER A 42 -15.23 -2.87 -7.59
C SER A 42 -14.88 -3.97 -8.58
N PHE A 43 -13.68 -3.91 -9.13
CA PHE A 43 -13.06 -4.99 -9.89
C PHE A 43 -12.59 -6.08 -8.93
N VAL A 44 -12.72 -7.35 -9.33
CA VAL A 44 -12.34 -8.47 -8.48
C VAL A 44 -11.24 -9.29 -9.13
N VAL A 45 -10.22 -9.62 -8.35
CA VAL A 45 -9.21 -10.62 -8.68
C VAL A 45 -9.11 -11.63 -7.54
N ALA A 46 -9.02 -12.91 -7.88
CA ALA A 46 -9.04 -13.95 -6.86
C ALA A 46 -8.18 -15.16 -7.24
N THR A 47 -7.64 -15.81 -6.19
CA THR A 47 -7.17 -17.20 -6.18
C THR A 47 -8.07 -18.02 -5.28
N LYS A 48 -7.69 -19.26 -5.00
CA LYS A 48 -8.36 -20.08 -4.01
C LYS A 48 -8.24 -19.48 -2.60
N GLU A 49 -7.08 -18.89 -2.28
CA GLU A 49 -6.71 -18.40 -0.95
C GLU A 49 -7.14 -16.96 -0.69
N VAL A 50 -7.10 -16.10 -1.71
CA VAL A 50 -7.34 -14.65 -1.56
C VAL A 50 -8.33 -14.14 -2.59
N GLU A 51 -9.25 -13.28 -2.16
CA GLU A 51 -10.09 -12.45 -3.03
C GLU A 51 -9.85 -10.98 -2.70
N VAL A 52 -9.58 -10.18 -3.73
CA VAL A 52 -9.35 -8.74 -3.60
C VAL A 52 -10.41 -7.99 -4.39
N ALA A 53 -11.16 -7.12 -3.72
CA ALA A 53 -12.02 -6.14 -4.36
C ALA A 53 -11.30 -4.78 -4.43
N VAL A 54 -11.27 -4.19 -5.63
CA VAL A 54 -10.62 -2.91 -5.88
C VAL A 54 -11.64 -1.94 -6.44
N THR A 55 -11.92 -0.84 -5.75
CA THR A 55 -12.94 0.12 -6.18
C THR A 55 -12.60 0.74 -7.52
N LYS A 56 -13.63 0.94 -8.38
CA LYS A 56 -13.47 1.64 -9.66
C LYS A 56 -13.02 3.10 -9.46
N LEU A 57 -13.52 3.77 -8.42
CA LEU A 57 -13.04 5.09 -8.00
C LEU A 57 -11.86 4.93 -7.06
N GLY A 58 -10.74 5.56 -7.39
CA GLY A 58 -9.56 5.64 -6.53
C GLY A 58 -8.75 4.35 -6.38
N ALA A 59 -9.19 3.23 -6.95
CA ALA A 59 -8.55 1.91 -6.83
C ALA A 59 -8.18 1.53 -5.38
N HIS A 60 -9.09 1.79 -4.44
CA HIS A 60 -8.98 1.38 -3.05
C HIS A 60 -9.22 -0.13 -2.90
N MET A 61 -8.36 -0.80 -2.15
CA MET A 61 -8.33 -2.25 -2.01
C MET A 61 -9.02 -2.68 -0.71
N ALA A 62 -10.33 -2.88 -0.74
CA ALA A 62 -11.14 -3.53 0.30
C ALA A 62 -12.58 -3.81 -0.19
N PRO A 63 -13.18 -4.94 0.26
CA PRO A 63 -12.59 -5.95 1.14
C PRO A 63 -11.49 -6.77 0.47
N VAL A 64 -10.54 -7.24 1.26
CA VAL A 64 -9.63 -8.31 0.89
C VAL A 64 -9.89 -9.48 1.83
N THR A 65 -10.23 -10.61 1.28
CA THR A 65 -10.50 -11.83 2.02
C THR A 65 -9.32 -12.78 1.88
N PHE A 66 -8.53 -12.91 2.94
CA PHE A 66 -7.46 -13.90 3.07
C PHE A 66 -8.01 -15.21 3.66
N PHE A 67 -7.33 -16.32 3.41
CA PHE A 67 -7.78 -17.65 3.81
C PHE A 67 -9.23 -17.93 3.40
N ARG A 68 -9.56 -17.51 2.20
CA ARG A 68 -10.90 -17.53 1.62
C ARG A 68 -11.54 -18.91 1.62
N ASP A 69 -10.74 -19.94 1.42
CA ASP A 69 -11.15 -21.35 1.40
C ASP A 69 -11.25 -22.00 2.80
N SER A 70 -10.94 -21.26 3.86
CA SER A 70 -10.96 -21.78 5.23
C SER A 70 -12.28 -21.49 5.94
N ALA A 71 -12.55 -22.23 7.01
CA ALA A 71 -13.73 -22.01 7.88
C ALA A 71 -13.72 -20.63 8.58
N LYS A 72 -12.56 -19.98 8.67
CA LYS A 72 -12.39 -18.66 9.28
C LYS A 72 -11.56 -17.77 8.33
N PRO A 73 -12.18 -17.17 7.30
CA PRO A 73 -11.53 -16.18 6.46
C PRO A 73 -11.20 -14.91 7.25
N VAL A 74 -10.21 -14.14 6.78
CA VAL A 74 -9.73 -12.92 7.46
C VAL A 74 -9.90 -11.73 6.54
N GLN A 75 -10.50 -10.65 7.06
CA GLN A 75 -10.66 -9.36 6.37
C GLN A 75 -10.11 -8.24 7.28
N PRO A 76 -8.82 -7.89 7.20
CA PRO A 76 -8.19 -6.97 8.14
C PRO A 76 -8.44 -5.49 7.83
N TYR A 77 -8.87 -5.18 6.60
CA TYR A 77 -8.94 -3.80 6.14
C TYR A 77 -10.22 -3.09 6.59
N TYR A 78 -10.03 -1.84 6.96
CA TYR A 78 -11.09 -0.92 7.30
C TYR A 78 -11.92 -0.53 6.08
N VAL A 79 -13.23 -0.38 6.29
CA VAL A 79 -14.16 0.27 5.35
C VAL A 79 -14.88 1.36 6.12
N SER A 80 -14.84 2.59 5.61
CA SER A 80 -15.43 3.73 6.30
C SER A 80 -16.94 3.57 6.52
N PRO A 81 -17.48 3.95 7.70
CA PRO A 81 -18.85 3.62 8.10
C PRO A 81 -19.92 4.33 7.28
N TRP A 82 -19.59 5.40 6.56
CA TRP A 82 -20.54 6.14 5.71
C TRP A 82 -20.77 5.54 4.32
N GLN A 83 -20.10 4.43 3.97
CA GLN A 83 -20.18 3.83 2.63
C GLN A 83 -21.57 3.28 2.27
N GLY A 84 -22.43 2.98 3.22
CA GLY A 84 -23.80 2.52 2.98
C GLY A 84 -24.86 3.63 3.14
N GLU A 85 -24.44 4.85 3.40
CA GLU A 85 -25.35 5.98 3.67
C GLU A 85 -25.83 6.66 2.39
N LYS A 86 -26.85 7.51 2.53
CA LYS A 86 -27.30 8.34 1.41
C LYS A 86 -26.14 9.21 0.93
N PRO A 87 -25.94 9.34 -0.39
CA PRO A 87 -24.89 10.20 -0.92
C PRO A 87 -24.99 11.61 -0.34
N SER A 88 -23.86 12.11 0.15
CA SER A 88 -23.69 13.50 0.60
C SER A 88 -22.44 14.06 -0.07
N THR A 89 -22.32 15.39 -0.11
CA THR A 89 -21.10 16.02 -0.61
C THR A 89 -19.97 15.76 0.38
N MET A 90 -18.96 15.02 -0.07
CA MET A 90 -17.77 14.76 0.73
C MET A 90 -16.78 15.94 0.66
N PRO A 91 -16.14 16.31 1.77
CA PRO A 91 -15.16 17.42 1.78
C PRO A 91 -13.89 17.12 0.97
N ALA A 92 -13.62 15.86 0.64
CA ALA A 92 -12.52 15.45 -0.22
C ALA A 92 -12.88 14.21 -1.05
N PRO A 93 -12.42 14.10 -2.32
CA PRO A 93 -12.75 12.96 -3.19
C PRO A 93 -12.40 11.59 -2.61
N VAL A 94 -11.27 11.47 -1.90
CA VAL A 94 -10.82 10.23 -1.24
C VAL A 94 -11.86 9.66 -0.28
N LEU A 95 -12.66 10.51 0.35
CA LEU A 95 -13.68 10.10 1.34
C LEU A 95 -14.88 9.39 0.70
N ASN A 96 -15.10 9.54 -0.62
CA ASN A 96 -16.16 8.80 -1.31
C ASN A 96 -15.96 7.29 -1.25
N THR A 97 -14.70 6.84 -1.20
CA THR A 97 -14.35 5.41 -1.29
C THR A 97 -13.44 4.95 -0.14
N LEU A 98 -13.13 5.79 0.83
CA LEU A 98 -12.11 5.52 1.85
C LEU A 98 -12.23 4.13 2.48
N ARG A 99 -11.27 3.27 2.15
CA ARG A 99 -11.14 1.89 2.64
C ARG A 99 -9.78 1.29 2.33
N GLY A 100 -9.36 0.34 3.15
CA GLY A 100 -8.22 -0.53 2.92
C GLY A 100 -6.94 0.16 2.49
N ASP A 101 -6.27 -0.38 1.48
CA ASP A 101 -5.05 0.21 0.93
C ASP A 101 -5.32 0.92 -0.41
N PHE A 102 -4.69 2.07 -0.59
CA PHE A 102 -4.66 2.79 -1.85
C PHE A 102 -3.33 3.50 -2.04
N PHE A 103 -2.93 3.68 -3.28
CA PHE A 103 -1.69 4.38 -3.63
C PHE A 103 -1.96 5.87 -3.79
N CYS A 104 -1.19 6.70 -3.10
CA CYS A 104 -1.32 8.16 -3.06
C CYS A 104 -0.21 8.84 -3.87
N MET A 105 -0.57 9.85 -4.67
CA MET A 105 0.38 10.68 -5.40
C MET A 105 -0.28 11.98 -5.90
N PRO A 106 0.07 13.18 -5.33
CA PRO A 106 0.92 13.41 -4.15
C PRO A 106 0.24 12.94 -2.85
N PHE A 107 1.01 12.31 -1.97
CA PHE A 107 0.53 11.89 -0.64
C PHE A 107 0.28 13.09 0.27
N GLY A 108 -0.78 13.02 1.12
CA GLY A 108 -1.10 13.99 2.15
C GLY A 108 -2.19 14.98 1.77
N GLY A 109 -2.41 15.99 2.62
CA GLY A 109 -3.55 16.92 2.53
C GLY A 109 -3.54 17.86 1.33
N ASN A 110 -2.38 18.24 0.82
CA ASN A 110 -2.21 19.11 -0.37
C ASN A 110 -2.99 20.43 -0.27
N SER A 111 -2.99 21.07 0.92
CA SER A 111 -3.74 22.32 1.15
C SER A 111 -3.24 23.50 0.32
N ASP A 112 -1.94 23.50 -0.03
CA ASP A 112 -1.29 24.58 -0.76
C ASP A 112 -1.24 24.30 -2.27
N GLU A 113 -1.28 25.36 -3.06
CA GLU A 113 -0.95 25.32 -4.47
C GLU A 113 0.58 25.37 -4.63
N VAL A 114 1.13 24.52 -5.49
CA VAL A 114 2.58 24.44 -5.77
C VAL A 114 2.82 24.56 -7.27
N ALA A 115 3.50 25.60 -7.69
CA ALA A 115 3.85 25.85 -9.11
C ALA A 115 2.65 25.77 -10.07
N GLY A 116 1.48 26.28 -9.65
CA GLY A 116 0.25 26.26 -10.44
C GLY A 116 -0.54 24.94 -10.34
N GLU A 117 -0.08 24.00 -9.53
CA GLU A 117 -0.78 22.73 -9.29
C GLU A 117 -1.56 22.75 -7.98
N LYS A 118 -2.85 22.50 -8.03
CA LYS A 118 -3.73 22.30 -6.88
C LYS A 118 -4.23 20.87 -6.85
N HIS A 119 -3.61 20.06 -6.03
CA HIS A 119 -3.98 18.66 -5.86
C HIS A 119 -5.06 18.49 -4.78
N PRO A 120 -5.99 17.56 -4.93
CA PRO A 120 -6.85 17.13 -3.83
C PRO A 120 -6.05 16.34 -2.79
N PRO A 121 -6.60 16.18 -1.56
CA PRO A 121 -5.98 15.30 -0.56
C PRO A 121 -5.66 13.91 -1.12
N HIS A 122 -4.44 13.46 -0.90
CA HIS A 122 -3.83 12.21 -1.39
C HIS A 122 -3.71 12.08 -2.92
N GLY A 123 -3.92 13.20 -3.67
CA GLY A 123 -3.84 13.24 -5.13
C GLY A 123 -5.15 12.88 -5.84
N GLU A 124 -5.22 13.17 -7.13
CA GLU A 124 -6.40 12.89 -7.95
C GLU A 124 -6.64 11.38 -8.17
N ILE A 125 -5.57 10.57 -8.14
CA ILE A 125 -5.64 9.13 -8.39
C ILE A 125 -6.46 8.35 -7.34
N VAL A 126 -6.66 8.90 -6.14
CA VAL A 126 -7.45 8.27 -5.08
C VAL A 126 -8.94 8.63 -5.10
N GLY A 127 -9.34 9.54 -6.00
CA GLY A 127 -10.75 9.97 -6.14
C GLY A 127 -11.30 9.82 -7.54
N ASP A 128 -10.46 9.68 -8.57
CA ASP A 128 -10.85 9.54 -9.96
C ASP A 128 -11.03 8.06 -10.37
N ALA A 129 -11.76 7.86 -11.49
CA ALA A 129 -12.06 6.53 -11.99
C ALA A 129 -10.86 5.89 -12.71
N TRP A 130 -10.48 4.70 -12.29
CA TRP A 130 -9.49 3.86 -12.95
C TRP A 130 -10.13 3.00 -14.04
N LYS A 131 -9.35 2.69 -15.08
CA LYS A 131 -9.71 1.80 -16.17
C LYS A 131 -9.04 0.45 -16.00
N VAL A 132 -9.77 -0.63 -16.31
CA VAL A 132 -9.16 -1.95 -16.44
C VAL A 132 -8.34 -2.00 -17.71
N LEU A 133 -7.09 -2.45 -17.61
CA LEU A 133 -6.21 -2.74 -18.72
C LEU A 133 -6.17 -4.25 -19.03
N GLY A 134 -6.55 -5.08 -18.07
CA GLY A 134 -6.72 -6.51 -18.24
C GLY A 134 -6.52 -7.32 -16.96
N THR A 135 -6.87 -8.60 -17.05
CA THR A 135 -6.52 -9.63 -16.07
C THR A 135 -5.76 -10.73 -16.79
N LYS A 136 -4.66 -11.19 -16.20
CA LYS A 136 -3.81 -12.21 -16.81
C LYS A 136 -3.40 -13.25 -15.77
N LYS A 137 -3.51 -14.54 -16.13
CA LYS A 137 -2.88 -15.62 -15.36
C LYS A 137 -1.65 -16.11 -16.12
N THR A 138 -0.50 -16.20 -15.41
CA THR A 138 0.76 -16.72 -15.94
C THR A 138 1.35 -17.67 -14.90
N GLY A 139 1.37 -18.97 -15.20
CA GLY A 139 1.74 -19.97 -14.21
C GLY A 139 0.79 -19.94 -13.01
N ASP A 140 1.35 -19.74 -11.83
CA ASP A 140 0.64 -19.63 -10.56
C ASP A 140 0.29 -18.17 -10.16
N VAL A 141 0.57 -17.19 -11.02
CA VAL A 141 0.33 -15.76 -10.75
C VAL A 141 -0.87 -15.26 -11.52
N THR A 142 -1.84 -14.67 -10.82
CA THR A 142 -2.98 -13.94 -11.40
C THR A 142 -2.81 -12.45 -11.13
N THR A 143 -2.78 -11.62 -12.18
CA THR A 143 -2.56 -10.17 -12.10
C THR A 143 -3.73 -9.41 -12.68
N LEU A 144 -4.31 -8.49 -11.91
CA LEU A 144 -5.22 -7.44 -12.37
C LEU A 144 -4.40 -6.17 -12.65
N THR A 145 -4.56 -5.62 -13.84
CA THR A 145 -3.88 -4.37 -14.25
C THR A 145 -4.91 -3.26 -14.44
N LEU A 146 -4.70 -2.15 -13.75
CA LEU A 146 -5.51 -0.93 -13.84
C LEU A 146 -4.65 0.24 -14.29
N GLY A 147 -5.25 1.23 -14.95
CA GLY A 147 -4.55 2.45 -15.38
C GLY A 147 -5.36 3.71 -15.19
N ILE A 148 -4.67 4.82 -14.96
CA ILE A 148 -5.25 6.16 -14.88
C ILE A 148 -4.31 7.19 -15.51
N GLU A 149 -4.90 8.11 -16.28
CA GLU A 149 -4.24 9.33 -16.77
C GLU A 149 -4.56 10.48 -15.81
N THR A 150 -3.55 11.22 -15.38
CA THR A 150 -3.69 12.33 -14.44
C THR A 150 -3.85 13.66 -15.18
N LYS A 151 -4.51 14.65 -14.54
CA LYS A 151 -4.90 15.93 -15.15
C LYS A 151 -4.16 17.11 -14.55
N VAL A 152 -3.98 17.14 -13.22
CA VAL A 152 -3.30 18.23 -12.49
C VAL A 152 -1.83 18.25 -12.89
N ARG A 153 -1.10 17.17 -12.61
CA ARG A 153 0.23 16.95 -13.21
C ARG A 153 0.07 15.80 -14.21
N LYS A 154 0.23 16.11 -15.49
CA LYS A 154 0.00 15.14 -16.57
C LYS A 154 0.98 13.99 -16.50
N GLY A 155 0.46 12.79 -16.61
CA GLY A 155 1.21 11.55 -16.59
C GLY A 155 0.27 10.35 -16.53
N ARG A 156 0.82 9.18 -16.31
CA ARG A 156 0.07 7.92 -16.22
C ARG A 156 0.54 7.11 -15.02
N VAL A 157 -0.41 6.51 -14.31
CA VAL A 157 -0.12 5.51 -13.29
C VAL A 157 -0.78 4.19 -13.68
N THR A 158 0.03 3.13 -13.71
CA THR A 158 -0.44 1.75 -13.90
C THR A 158 -0.30 1.03 -12.56
N LYS A 159 -1.37 0.42 -12.08
CA LYS A 159 -1.40 -0.43 -10.88
C LYS A 159 -1.56 -1.88 -11.29
N GLU A 160 -0.63 -2.73 -10.88
CA GLU A 160 -0.72 -4.17 -10.98
C GLU A 160 -0.95 -4.76 -9.57
N LEU A 161 -2.00 -5.57 -9.43
CA LEU A 161 -2.28 -6.34 -8.23
C LEU A 161 -2.18 -7.82 -8.58
N SER A 162 -1.20 -8.49 -8.00
CA SER A 162 -0.91 -9.88 -8.29
C SER A 162 -1.16 -10.76 -7.07
N LEU A 163 -1.78 -11.92 -7.31
CA LEU A 163 -1.99 -12.99 -6.35
C LEU A 163 -1.27 -14.23 -6.84
N VAL A 164 -0.66 -14.97 -5.90
CA VAL A 164 0.05 -16.23 -6.20
C VAL A 164 -0.73 -17.38 -5.58
N ASP A 165 -1.01 -18.41 -6.36
CA ASP A 165 -1.71 -19.61 -5.87
C ASP A 165 -0.97 -20.19 -4.64
N GLY A 166 -1.71 -20.55 -3.59
CA GLY A 166 -1.14 -21.06 -2.33
C GLY A 166 -0.63 -20.00 -1.35
N GLN A 167 -0.75 -18.70 -1.67
CA GLN A 167 -0.27 -17.63 -0.80
C GLN A 167 -1.42 -16.73 -0.31
N ASN A 168 -1.33 -16.29 0.95
CA ASN A 168 -2.24 -15.28 1.52
C ASN A 168 -1.56 -13.90 1.49
N VAL A 169 -1.20 -13.45 0.29
CA VAL A 169 -0.39 -12.27 0.01
C VAL A 169 -0.92 -11.52 -1.20
N VAL A 170 -0.91 -10.21 -1.13
CA VAL A 170 -1.17 -9.30 -2.26
C VAL A 170 0.14 -8.59 -2.61
N TYR A 171 0.54 -8.69 -3.86
CA TYR A 171 1.69 -8.00 -4.43
C TYR A 171 1.20 -6.81 -5.24
N SER A 172 1.59 -5.62 -4.84
CA SER A 172 1.22 -4.37 -5.52
C SER A 172 2.43 -3.79 -6.24
N ARG A 173 2.24 -3.39 -7.50
CA ARG A 173 3.25 -2.68 -8.29
C ARG A 173 2.61 -1.46 -8.92
N ASN A 174 3.10 -0.26 -8.58
CA ASN A 174 2.66 0.98 -9.17
C ASN A 174 3.75 1.51 -10.09
N ILE A 175 3.42 1.71 -11.37
CA ILE A 175 4.32 2.18 -12.42
C ILE A 175 3.89 3.60 -12.76
N ILE A 176 4.79 4.57 -12.54
CA ILE A 176 4.57 6.00 -12.71
C ILE A 176 5.35 6.45 -13.93
N GLU A 177 4.66 6.98 -14.94
CA GLU A 177 5.23 7.32 -16.24
C GLU A 177 4.88 8.74 -16.64
N ALA A 178 5.79 9.39 -17.39
CA ALA A 178 5.63 10.73 -17.93
C ALA A 178 5.47 11.85 -16.88
N PHE A 179 5.89 11.60 -15.64
CA PHE A 179 5.96 12.62 -14.58
C PHE A 179 7.37 13.16 -14.43
N ALA A 180 7.49 14.43 -14.05
CA ALA A 180 8.76 15.05 -13.69
C ALA A 180 8.67 15.80 -12.36
N GLY A 181 9.82 15.94 -11.68
CA GLY A 181 9.94 16.68 -10.42
C GLY A 181 9.77 15.81 -9.19
N ARG A 182 9.80 16.46 -8.02
CA ARG A 182 9.70 15.77 -6.73
C ARG A 182 8.24 15.63 -6.30
N VAL A 183 7.86 14.46 -5.79
CA VAL A 183 6.48 14.15 -5.35
C VAL A 183 6.51 13.24 -4.13
N PRO A 184 5.78 13.55 -3.03
CA PRO A 184 5.52 12.59 -1.98
C PRO A 184 4.55 11.53 -2.48
N LEU A 185 4.82 10.27 -2.16
CA LEU A 185 3.98 9.15 -2.59
C LEU A 185 4.04 7.98 -1.60
N GLY A 186 3.11 7.07 -1.72
CA GLY A 186 3.12 5.83 -0.95
C GLY A 186 1.77 5.13 -0.85
N HIS A 187 1.77 4.04 -0.12
CA HIS A 187 0.61 3.23 0.20
C HIS A 187 -0.05 3.70 1.50
N HIS A 188 -1.37 3.69 1.53
CA HIS A 188 -2.19 4.11 2.65
C HIS A 188 -3.00 2.91 3.15
N ALA A 189 -2.31 1.92 3.74
CA ALA A 189 -2.97 0.74 4.28
C ALA A 189 -3.69 1.09 5.59
N THR A 190 -5.02 0.95 5.59
CA THR A 190 -5.87 1.25 6.75
C THR A 190 -6.53 -0.03 7.25
N LEU A 191 -6.28 -0.38 8.51
CA LEU A 191 -6.78 -1.57 9.16
C LEU A 191 -7.97 -1.26 10.07
N ALA A 192 -8.92 -2.19 10.13
CA ALA A 192 -10.01 -2.13 11.11
C ALA A 192 -9.49 -2.48 12.50
N MET A 193 -9.84 -1.65 13.49
CA MET A 193 -9.44 -1.87 14.87
C MET A 193 -10.60 -2.46 15.70
N PRO A 194 -10.33 -3.36 16.66
CA PRO A 194 -11.30 -3.72 17.67
C PRO A 194 -11.56 -2.56 18.62
N GLU A 195 -12.72 -2.54 19.27
CA GLU A 195 -13.11 -1.48 20.21
C GLU A 195 -12.26 -1.47 21.50
N LYS A 196 -11.65 -2.60 21.86
CA LYS A 196 -10.83 -2.74 23.05
C LYS A 196 -9.47 -2.07 22.87
N GLU A 197 -9.17 -1.05 23.66
CA GLU A 197 -7.86 -0.40 23.69
C GLU A 197 -6.71 -1.41 23.89
N GLY A 198 -5.64 -1.26 23.13
CA GLY A 198 -4.45 -2.10 23.20
C GLY A 198 -4.65 -3.55 22.77
N ALA A 199 -5.74 -3.91 22.10
CA ALA A 199 -6.02 -5.29 21.69
C ALA A 199 -5.13 -5.79 20.55
N VAL A 200 -4.65 -4.88 19.68
CA VAL A 200 -3.75 -5.19 18.57
C VAL A 200 -2.32 -4.86 18.96
N ARG A 201 -1.40 -5.76 18.66
CA ARG A 201 0.03 -5.55 18.92
C ARG A 201 0.73 -5.13 17.64
N ILE A 202 1.47 -4.03 17.71
CA ILE A 202 2.24 -3.49 16.58
C ILE A 202 3.72 -3.78 16.79
N ALA A 203 4.37 -4.22 15.72
CA ALA A 203 5.83 -4.31 15.67
C ALA A 203 6.33 -3.86 14.29
N THR A 204 7.55 -3.35 14.24
CA THR A 204 8.19 -2.85 13.02
C THR A 204 9.61 -3.37 12.92
N SER A 205 10.16 -3.37 11.70
CA SER A 205 11.60 -3.45 11.51
C SER A 205 12.31 -2.30 12.23
N ALA A 206 13.63 -2.38 12.38
CA ALA A 206 14.41 -1.30 12.96
C ALA A 206 14.14 0.03 12.24
N PHE A 207 14.04 1.10 13.01
CA PHE A 207 13.88 2.47 12.54
C PHE A 207 14.87 3.41 13.23
N ARG A 208 15.24 4.50 12.58
CA ARG A 208 16.22 5.47 13.08
C ARG A 208 15.68 6.28 14.24
N PHE A 209 14.47 6.77 14.09
CA PHE A 209 13.68 7.51 15.07
C PHE A 209 12.21 7.57 14.63
N GLY A 210 11.34 7.83 15.59
CA GLY A 210 9.97 8.26 15.35
C GLY A 210 9.82 9.75 15.68
N MET A 211 8.82 10.38 15.07
CA MET A 211 8.43 11.76 15.34
C MET A 211 6.91 11.86 15.38
N THR A 212 6.38 12.55 16.37
CA THR A 212 4.97 12.93 16.41
C THR A 212 4.74 14.09 15.46
N CYS A 213 3.59 14.13 14.79
CA CYS A 213 3.23 15.20 13.87
C CYS A 213 3.46 16.58 14.55
N PRO A 214 4.27 17.46 13.95
CA PRO A 214 4.60 18.74 14.56
C PRO A 214 3.47 19.77 14.48
N SER A 215 2.57 19.63 13.50
CA SER A 215 1.37 20.43 13.39
C SER A 215 0.25 19.85 14.25
N LEU A 216 -0.73 20.68 14.63
CA LEU A 216 -1.93 20.20 15.29
C LEU A 216 -2.72 19.35 14.30
N PHE A 217 -2.77 18.06 14.57
CA PHE A 217 -3.50 17.10 13.76
C PHE A 217 -5.00 17.09 14.06
N SER A 218 -5.37 17.45 15.28
CA SER A 218 -6.75 17.50 15.79
C SER A 218 -7.13 18.93 16.19
N ASP A 219 -8.38 19.34 15.90
CA ASP A 219 -8.89 20.69 16.24
C ASP A 219 -9.85 20.62 17.43
N PRO A 220 -9.46 21.11 18.64
CA PRO A 220 -10.31 21.13 19.83
C PRO A 220 -11.64 21.90 19.63
N LYS A 221 -11.69 22.87 18.70
CA LYS A 221 -12.94 23.60 18.37
C LYS A 221 -13.97 22.67 17.70
N GLN A 222 -13.52 21.61 17.08
CA GLN A 222 -14.35 20.56 16.51
C GLN A 222 -14.54 19.37 17.45
N ARG A 223 -14.08 19.47 18.69
CA ARG A 223 -14.04 18.39 19.70
C ARG A 223 -13.09 17.26 19.32
N GLU A 224 -12.07 17.56 18.54
CA GLU A 224 -11.03 16.62 18.13
C GLU A 224 -9.77 16.84 18.96
N TYR A 225 -9.21 15.76 19.47
CA TYR A 225 -8.09 15.82 20.41
C TYR A 225 -6.98 14.84 20.00
N GLN A 226 -5.74 15.25 20.20
CA GLN A 226 -4.55 14.39 20.11
C GLN A 226 -3.97 14.13 21.50
N ALA A 227 -3.46 12.91 21.69
CA ALA A 227 -2.85 12.49 22.96
C ALA A 227 -1.34 12.74 22.99
N LEU A 228 -0.68 12.68 21.84
CA LEU A 228 0.77 12.73 21.73
C LEU A 228 1.29 14.16 21.69
N LEU A 229 2.50 14.37 22.23
CA LEU A 229 3.17 15.68 22.25
C LEU A 229 3.61 16.05 20.81
N PRO A 230 3.09 17.17 20.23
CA PRO A 230 3.48 17.58 18.89
C PRO A 230 4.98 17.80 18.73
N GLY A 231 5.55 17.30 17.61
CA GLY A 231 6.96 17.47 17.26
C GLY A 231 7.95 16.70 18.15
N ALA A 232 7.49 15.87 19.08
CA ALA A 232 8.38 15.03 19.88
C ALA A 232 9.12 14.01 19.03
N LYS A 233 10.44 13.88 19.24
CA LYS A 233 11.31 12.89 18.61
C LYS A 233 11.68 11.81 19.64
N TRP A 234 11.62 10.55 19.26
CA TRP A 234 11.82 9.39 20.13
C TRP A 234 12.35 8.19 19.35
N THR A 235 12.81 7.14 20.06
CA THR A 235 13.40 5.93 19.46
C THR A 235 12.78 4.63 19.95
N ASP A 236 11.79 4.71 20.85
CA ASP A 236 11.10 3.55 21.41
C ASP A 236 9.58 3.72 21.21
N LEU A 237 8.97 2.85 20.42
CA LEU A 237 7.54 2.88 20.12
C LEU A 237 6.67 2.65 21.37
N ALA A 238 7.23 2.04 22.43
CA ALA A 238 6.56 1.85 23.72
C ALA A 238 6.67 3.07 24.65
N LYS A 239 7.38 4.14 24.23
CA LYS A 239 7.66 5.32 25.06
C LYS A 239 7.56 6.60 24.24
N VAL A 240 6.36 6.92 23.82
CA VAL A 240 6.09 8.11 22.99
C VAL A 240 5.52 9.22 23.87
N PRO A 241 6.17 10.41 23.92
CA PRO A 241 5.74 11.50 24.78
C PRO A 241 4.30 11.94 24.54
N VAL A 242 3.54 12.14 25.60
CA VAL A 242 2.16 12.64 25.58
C VAL A 242 2.09 14.14 25.84
N ALA A 243 0.99 14.78 25.43
CA ALA A 243 0.77 16.22 25.57
C ALA A 243 0.53 16.68 27.03
N TRP A 244 0.24 15.75 27.95
CA TRP A 244 -0.08 16.08 29.34
C TRP A 244 1.12 15.95 30.27
N LYS A 245 1.37 17.00 31.02
CA LYS A 245 2.46 17.00 31.98
C LYS A 245 2.19 16.04 33.15
N GLY A 246 3.14 15.15 33.41
CA GLY A 246 3.05 14.20 34.53
C GLY A 246 2.36 12.88 34.23
N GLU A 247 1.81 12.73 33.03
CA GLU A 247 1.28 11.45 32.55
C GLU A 247 2.42 10.57 31.99
N PRO A 248 2.28 9.23 32.06
CA PRO A 248 3.25 8.32 31.47
C PRO A 248 3.22 8.41 29.94
N ASP A 249 4.35 8.10 29.29
CA ASP A 249 4.47 7.99 27.86
C ASP A 249 3.47 6.98 27.28
N ALA A 250 3.03 7.21 26.05
CA ALA A 250 2.14 6.29 25.34
C ALA A 250 2.91 5.09 24.80
N ASP A 251 2.31 3.89 24.96
CA ASP A 251 2.78 2.65 24.35
C ASP A 251 2.05 2.39 23.02
N LEU A 252 2.67 2.79 21.90
CA LEU A 252 2.13 2.60 20.57
C LEU A 252 2.40 1.20 20.00
N THR A 253 3.00 0.30 20.75
CA THR A 253 3.02 -1.14 20.41
C THR A 253 1.67 -1.81 20.69
N ARG A 254 0.71 -1.06 21.27
CA ARG A 254 -0.61 -1.53 21.69
C ARG A 254 -1.69 -0.56 21.20
N LEU A 255 -2.44 -0.96 20.19
CA LEU A 255 -3.48 -0.15 19.58
C LEU A 255 -4.84 -0.91 19.57
N PRO A 256 -5.98 -0.22 19.43
CA PRO A 256 -6.13 1.23 19.38
C PRO A 256 -5.68 1.88 20.67
N GLY A 257 -5.28 3.16 20.57
CA GLY A 257 -4.96 4.00 21.72
C GLY A 257 -6.21 4.49 22.46
N ARG A 258 -6.08 5.61 23.19
CA ARG A 258 -7.16 6.19 23.99
C ARG A 258 -8.41 6.54 23.15
N TYR A 259 -9.58 6.12 23.62
CA TYR A 259 -10.87 6.47 23.00
C TYR A 259 -11.10 7.99 22.96
N GLY A 260 -11.62 8.48 21.84
CA GLY A 260 -11.90 9.92 21.62
C GLY A 260 -10.69 10.72 21.14
N TYR A 261 -9.58 10.06 20.75
CA TYR A 261 -8.36 10.71 20.28
C TYR A 261 -7.98 10.27 18.86
N ALA A 262 -7.33 11.20 18.15
CA ALA A 262 -6.73 10.94 16.85
C ALA A 262 -5.30 11.49 16.84
N ASP A 263 -4.34 10.67 16.45
CA ASP A 263 -2.91 11.01 16.46
C ASP A 263 -2.24 10.60 15.15
N LEU A 264 -1.15 11.29 14.83
CA LEU A 264 -0.32 11.00 13.66
C LEU A 264 1.16 11.00 14.07
N ILE A 265 1.85 9.92 13.73
CA ILE A 265 3.31 9.82 13.88
C ILE A 265 3.96 9.37 12.58
N GLN A 266 5.27 9.58 12.47
CA GLN A 266 6.07 9.05 11.36
C GLN A 266 7.35 8.40 11.88
N LEU A 267 7.62 7.17 11.42
CA LEU A 267 8.85 6.42 11.65
C LEU A 267 9.78 6.62 10.45
N ALA A 268 11.02 7.04 10.68
CA ALA A 268 12.08 7.03 9.70
C ALA A 268 12.73 5.64 9.67
N ASN A 269 12.53 4.87 8.63
CA ASN A 269 13.06 3.51 8.55
C ASN A 269 14.59 3.50 8.45
N GLU A 270 15.22 2.44 8.94
CA GLU A 270 16.60 2.16 8.62
C GLU A 270 16.74 1.78 7.14
N PRO A 271 17.82 2.20 6.47
CA PRO A 271 18.04 1.84 5.07
C PRO A 271 18.30 0.32 4.92
N TRP A 272 17.98 -0.20 3.74
CA TRP A 272 18.12 -1.64 3.42
C TRP A 272 19.50 -2.21 3.74
N GLU A 273 20.55 -1.46 3.47
CA GLU A 273 21.94 -1.88 3.66
C GLU A 273 22.28 -2.14 5.12
N LYS A 274 21.61 -1.46 6.05
CA LYS A 274 21.81 -1.66 7.50
C LYS A 274 21.03 -2.84 8.04
N THR A 275 19.82 -3.07 7.53
CA THR A 275 18.95 -4.16 7.98
C THR A 275 19.17 -5.46 7.23
N ASN A 276 19.87 -5.40 6.09
CA ASN A 276 20.07 -6.50 5.13
C ASN A 276 18.75 -7.16 4.72
N GLY A 277 17.69 -6.34 4.57
CA GLY A 277 16.38 -6.82 4.20
C GLY A 277 15.33 -5.72 4.10
N PRO A 278 14.08 -6.07 3.73
CA PRO A 278 12.99 -5.12 3.62
C PRO A 278 12.64 -4.50 4.98
N ALA A 279 12.15 -3.26 4.94
CA ALA A 279 11.42 -2.73 6.08
C ALA A 279 10.03 -3.38 6.15
N TRP A 280 9.55 -3.60 7.37
CA TRP A 280 8.27 -4.27 7.60
C TRP A 280 7.51 -3.64 8.77
N THR A 281 6.20 -3.76 8.71
CA THR A 281 5.28 -3.44 9.80
C THR A 281 4.32 -4.60 9.99
N THR A 282 3.99 -4.94 11.23
CA THR A 282 3.04 -6.01 11.56
C THR A 282 1.99 -5.52 12.55
N ALA A 283 0.76 -6.02 12.38
CA ALA A 283 -0.33 -5.86 13.32
C ALA A 283 -0.85 -7.26 13.72
N THR A 284 -0.60 -7.63 14.96
CA THR A 284 -0.98 -8.94 15.53
C THR A 284 -2.33 -8.85 16.22
N TYR A 285 -3.30 -9.55 15.68
CA TYR A 285 -4.66 -9.74 16.23
C TYR A 285 -4.70 -11.09 16.93
N ALA A 286 -4.11 -11.16 18.13
CA ALA A 286 -3.92 -12.44 18.83
C ALA A 286 -5.25 -13.15 19.13
N ASP A 287 -6.29 -12.42 19.57
CA ASP A 287 -7.63 -12.97 19.86
C ASP A 287 -8.32 -13.49 18.57
N ALA A 288 -7.98 -12.95 17.41
CA ALA A 288 -8.49 -13.39 16.10
C ALA A 288 -7.59 -14.42 15.42
N GLY A 289 -6.40 -14.68 15.95
CA GLY A 289 -5.49 -15.73 15.50
C GLY A 289 -4.74 -15.41 14.21
N TYR A 290 -4.41 -14.14 13.94
CA TYR A 290 -3.63 -13.77 12.76
C TYR A 290 -2.72 -12.56 12.98
N VAL A 291 -1.74 -12.43 12.07
CA VAL A 291 -0.91 -11.23 11.89
C VAL A 291 -1.15 -10.70 10.49
N TRP A 292 -1.50 -9.42 10.37
CA TRP A 292 -1.35 -8.67 9.14
C TRP A 292 0.07 -8.12 9.05
N PHE A 293 0.63 -8.06 7.85
CA PHE A 293 1.96 -7.52 7.62
C PHE A 293 2.07 -6.74 6.31
N SER A 294 2.99 -5.77 6.28
CA SER A 294 3.49 -5.14 5.07
C SER A 294 5.01 -5.28 4.96
N LEU A 295 5.50 -5.36 3.72
CA LEU A 295 6.92 -5.33 3.38
C LEU A 295 7.15 -4.29 2.30
N LYS A 296 8.23 -3.49 2.46
CA LYS A 296 8.63 -2.45 1.51
C LYS A 296 10.14 -2.36 1.33
N ASP A 297 10.53 -1.75 0.23
CA ASP A 297 11.89 -1.26 0.05
C ASP A 297 12.04 0.12 0.70
N PRO A 298 12.79 0.27 1.81
CA PRO A 298 12.95 1.56 2.49
C PRO A 298 13.77 2.58 1.67
N THR A 299 14.42 2.18 0.58
CA THR A 299 15.08 3.11 -0.36
C THR A 299 14.09 3.81 -1.28
N VAL A 300 12.88 3.24 -1.44
CA VAL A 300 11.77 3.80 -2.22
C VAL A 300 10.72 4.42 -1.31
N LEU A 301 10.34 3.72 -0.24
CA LEU A 301 9.37 4.17 0.78
C LEU A 301 10.09 4.34 2.12
N SER A 302 10.68 5.52 2.34
CA SER A 302 11.63 5.82 3.42
C SER A 302 11.04 5.80 4.82
N SER A 303 9.72 5.89 4.93
CA SER A 303 9.03 6.09 6.22
C SER A 303 7.76 5.27 6.33
N THR A 304 7.27 5.09 7.58
CA THR A 304 5.93 4.58 7.86
C THR A 304 5.19 5.61 8.71
N VAL A 305 4.05 6.08 8.23
CA VAL A 305 3.13 6.94 8.99
C VAL A 305 2.12 6.06 9.71
N PHE A 306 1.88 6.34 10.99
CA PHE A 306 0.76 5.76 11.74
C PHE A 306 -0.32 6.83 11.88
N TRP A 307 -1.45 6.62 11.24
CA TRP A 307 -2.67 7.36 11.48
C TRP A 307 -3.53 6.56 12.45
N MET A 308 -3.57 7.01 13.69
CA MET A 308 -4.30 6.37 14.77
C MET A 308 -5.61 7.10 15.00
N GLU A 309 -6.72 6.43 14.77
CA GLU A 309 -8.06 7.00 14.87
C GLU A 309 -8.93 6.10 15.73
N ASN A 310 -9.24 6.56 16.94
CA ASN A 310 -10.12 5.87 17.86
C ASN A 310 -11.27 6.80 18.29
N HIS A 311 -12.28 6.97 17.40
CA HIS A 311 -13.44 7.84 17.61
C HIS A 311 -13.10 9.32 17.85
N GLY A 312 -11.89 9.77 17.43
CA GLY A 312 -11.37 11.11 17.71
C GLY A 312 -11.86 12.19 16.76
N ARG A 313 -12.20 11.84 15.50
CA ARG A 313 -12.64 12.81 14.50
C ARG A 313 -14.15 12.97 14.50
N HIS A 314 -14.61 14.24 14.61
CA HIS A 314 -16.03 14.61 14.70
C HIS A 314 -16.57 15.38 13.50
N GLY A 315 -15.72 15.98 12.68
CA GLY A 315 -16.15 16.63 11.43
C GLY A 315 -16.84 15.66 10.47
N HIS A 316 -17.73 16.18 9.58
CA HIS A 316 -18.36 15.34 8.54
C HIS A 316 -17.31 14.77 7.57
N PRO A 317 -17.36 13.47 7.22
CA PRO A 317 -18.36 12.43 7.52
C PRO A 317 -17.98 11.54 8.73
N TRP A 318 -16.95 11.88 9.47
CA TRP A 318 -16.38 11.08 10.56
C TRP A 318 -17.36 10.88 11.73
N ASN A 319 -17.92 11.96 12.26
CA ASN A 319 -18.97 11.96 13.28
C ASN A 319 -18.64 11.12 14.54
N GLY A 320 -17.38 11.03 14.93
CA GLY A 320 -16.94 10.30 16.14
C GLY A 320 -17.12 8.77 16.06
N ARG A 321 -17.16 8.17 14.88
CA ARG A 321 -17.48 6.74 14.70
C ARG A 321 -16.39 5.91 13.99
N ASN A 322 -15.22 6.50 13.81
CA ASN A 322 -14.10 5.79 13.23
C ASN A 322 -13.26 5.10 14.28
N ASN A 323 -12.89 3.86 13.98
CA ASN A 323 -11.89 3.12 14.72
C ASN A 323 -11.00 2.38 13.72
N CYS A 324 -9.87 2.99 13.37
CA CYS A 324 -8.98 2.45 12.36
C CYS A 324 -7.52 2.83 12.63
N LEU A 325 -6.61 2.11 11.98
CA LEU A 325 -5.18 2.35 12.01
C LEU A 325 -4.63 2.39 10.59
N GLY A 326 -4.18 3.55 10.13
CA GLY A 326 -3.33 3.67 8.96
C GLY A 326 -1.91 3.23 9.31
N LEU A 327 -1.40 2.24 8.58
CA LEU A 327 0.01 1.86 8.57
C LEU A 327 0.54 2.16 7.17
N GLU A 328 0.91 3.43 6.98
CA GLU A 328 1.07 4.03 5.66
C GLU A 328 2.56 4.07 5.31
N ASP A 329 2.95 3.25 4.34
CA ASP A 329 4.33 3.15 3.89
C ASP A 329 4.60 4.16 2.78
N VAL A 330 5.39 5.21 3.10
CA VAL A 330 5.47 6.43 2.29
C VAL A 330 6.89 6.97 2.13
N THR A 331 7.06 7.87 1.17
CA THR A 331 8.10 8.88 1.11
C THR A 331 7.41 10.25 1.09
N ALA A 332 7.18 10.81 2.29
CA ALA A 332 6.42 12.03 2.52
C ALA A 332 6.85 12.70 3.83
N PHE A 333 6.44 13.96 4.04
CA PHE A 333 6.50 14.63 5.32
C PHE A 333 5.12 14.59 5.97
N PHE A 334 4.91 13.67 6.88
CA PHE A 334 3.62 13.38 7.49
C PHE A 334 2.49 13.35 6.44
N ALA A 335 1.32 13.92 6.78
CA ALA A 335 0.21 14.08 5.85
C ALA A 335 0.10 15.53 5.30
N ASP A 336 1.21 16.29 5.28
CA ASP A 336 1.18 17.73 4.93
C ASP A 336 1.18 17.99 3.42
N GLY A 337 1.43 16.96 2.59
CA GLY A 337 1.28 17.03 1.14
C GLY A 337 2.51 17.57 0.39
N LEU A 338 2.28 17.96 -0.87
CA LEU A 338 3.32 18.27 -1.86
C LEU A 338 4.23 19.43 -1.40
N ALA A 339 3.66 20.53 -0.93
CA ALA A 339 4.43 21.74 -0.56
C ALA A 339 5.43 21.46 0.56
N ALA A 340 5.00 20.81 1.64
CA ALA A 340 5.83 20.52 2.81
C ALA A 340 6.85 19.41 2.53
N SER A 341 6.46 18.41 1.74
CA SER A 341 7.32 17.27 1.44
C SER A 341 8.46 17.60 0.46
N THR A 342 8.30 18.61 -0.40
CA THR A 342 9.31 18.99 -1.42
C THR A 342 10.28 20.08 -0.98
N LYS A 343 10.00 20.73 0.15
CA LYS A 343 10.86 21.74 0.79
C LYS A 343 11.71 21.12 1.89
N GLU A 344 12.70 21.88 2.39
CA GLU A 344 13.39 21.52 3.62
C GLU A 344 12.40 21.44 4.78
N ASN A 345 12.45 20.37 5.54
CA ASN A 345 11.56 20.10 6.67
C ASN A 345 12.33 19.36 7.80
N LEU A 346 11.65 19.04 8.90
CA LEU A 346 12.28 18.39 10.06
C LEU A 346 12.89 17.02 9.73
N LEU A 347 12.29 16.25 8.81
CA LEU A 347 12.79 14.94 8.42
C LEU A 347 13.99 15.06 7.45
N THR A 348 13.95 15.97 6.49
CA THR A 348 15.08 16.18 5.57
C THR A 348 16.32 16.69 6.28
N LYS A 349 16.18 17.48 7.35
CA LYS A 349 17.29 17.89 8.24
C LYS A 349 17.96 16.72 8.94
N GLU A 350 17.23 15.64 9.16
CA GLU A 350 17.73 14.39 9.70
C GLU A 350 18.20 13.41 8.60
N GLY A 351 18.23 13.85 7.34
CA GLY A 351 18.63 13.03 6.19
C GLY A 351 17.60 11.95 5.81
N VAL A 352 16.30 12.22 6.01
CA VAL A 352 15.20 11.36 5.55
C VAL A 352 14.56 11.99 4.34
N GLU A 353 14.49 11.26 3.22
CA GLU A 353 13.80 11.72 2.02
C GLU A 353 12.29 11.78 2.25
N THR A 354 11.69 12.91 1.84
CA THR A 354 10.25 13.17 1.97
C THR A 354 9.54 13.35 0.61
N ALA A 355 10.26 13.21 -0.49
CA ALA A 355 9.70 13.22 -1.85
C ALA A 355 10.58 12.42 -2.80
N VAL A 356 9.96 11.66 -3.68
CA VAL A 356 10.64 10.89 -4.72
C VAL A 356 10.89 11.78 -5.94
N ALA A 357 12.09 11.73 -6.51
CA ALA A 357 12.42 12.40 -7.76
C ALA A 357 11.93 11.57 -8.95
N LEU A 358 10.94 12.07 -9.68
CA LEU A 358 10.39 11.44 -10.88
C LEU A 358 11.04 12.02 -12.13
N SER A 359 11.14 11.22 -13.21
CA SER A 359 11.65 11.60 -14.52
C SER A 359 10.59 11.30 -15.59
N ALA A 360 10.36 12.25 -16.50
CA ALA A 360 9.44 12.05 -17.61
C ALA A 360 9.93 10.98 -18.60
N ASP A 361 11.25 10.75 -18.68
CA ASP A 361 11.88 9.88 -19.68
C ASP A 361 12.00 8.42 -19.22
N ARG A 362 11.74 8.14 -17.95
CA ARG A 362 11.83 6.77 -17.40
C ARG A 362 10.79 6.52 -16.33
N PRO A 363 10.19 5.32 -16.31
CA PRO A 363 9.24 4.96 -15.27
C PRO A 363 9.89 4.93 -13.88
N THR A 364 9.12 5.35 -12.88
CA THR A 364 9.40 5.04 -11.48
C THR A 364 8.47 3.93 -11.04
N VAL A 365 9.00 2.90 -10.38
CA VAL A 365 8.25 1.74 -9.94
C VAL A 365 8.27 1.64 -8.42
N VAL A 366 7.10 1.44 -7.83
CA VAL A 366 6.92 1.19 -6.39
C VAL A 366 6.34 -0.19 -6.22
N ASN A 367 7.13 -1.12 -5.69
CA ASN A 367 6.70 -2.47 -5.33
C ASN A 367 6.36 -2.53 -3.85
N TYR A 368 5.28 -3.25 -3.50
CA TYR A 368 4.78 -3.33 -2.14
C TYR A 368 4.11 -4.68 -1.90
N ILE A 369 4.26 -5.24 -0.71
CA ILE A 369 3.70 -6.53 -0.34
C ILE A 369 2.85 -6.36 0.91
N GLN A 370 1.65 -6.91 0.91
CA GLN A 370 0.77 -7.01 2.07
C GLN A 370 0.24 -8.43 2.19
N GLY A 371 0.06 -8.91 3.40
CA GLY A 371 -0.46 -10.26 3.59
C GLY A 371 -0.95 -10.54 5.00
N VAL A 372 -1.45 -11.76 5.18
CA VAL A 372 -1.93 -12.27 6.46
C VAL A 372 -1.34 -13.65 6.70
N VAL A 373 -0.88 -13.89 7.92
CA VAL A 373 -0.48 -15.22 8.41
C VAL A 373 -1.31 -15.62 9.62
N LYS A 374 -1.82 -16.84 9.64
CA LYS A 374 -2.48 -17.41 10.84
C LYS A 374 -1.43 -17.78 11.87
N ILE A 375 -1.72 -17.50 13.12
CA ILE A 375 -0.82 -17.73 14.24
C ILE A 375 -1.39 -18.75 15.23
N PRO A 376 -0.55 -19.58 15.89
CA PRO A 376 -0.98 -20.51 16.90
C PRO A 376 -1.28 -19.79 18.24
N ASP A 377 -2.03 -20.45 19.09
CA ASP A 377 -2.29 -19.99 20.45
C ASP A 377 -1.01 -19.64 21.19
N GLY A 378 -1.03 -18.51 21.91
CA GLY A 378 0.11 -17.99 22.65
C GLY A 378 1.19 -17.31 21.79
N PHE A 379 0.94 -17.07 20.52
CA PHE A 379 1.69 -16.11 19.72
C PHE A 379 1.20 -14.70 20.10
N ASP A 380 2.03 -13.94 20.78
CA ASP A 380 1.62 -12.68 21.41
C ASP A 380 1.84 -11.44 20.53
N ASN A 381 3.06 -11.21 20.08
CA ASN A 381 3.46 -10.14 19.15
C ASN A 381 4.65 -10.59 18.32
N VAL A 382 4.82 -10.04 17.15
CA VAL A 382 6.02 -10.27 16.34
C VAL A 382 7.22 -9.59 17.00
N LYS A 383 8.29 -10.36 17.21
CA LYS A 383 9.59 -9.87 17.65
C LYS A 383 10.49 -9.54 16.46
N THR A 384 10.49 -10.41 15.45
CA THR A 384 11.31 -10.25 14.25
C THR A 384 10.78 -11.11 13.10
N LEU A 385 11.17 -10.76 11.88
CA LEU A 385 10.99 -11.55 10.67
C LEU A 385 12.33 -12.12 10.20
N GLU A 386 12.33 -13.37 9.78
CA GLU A 386 13.46 -13.99 9.07
C GLU A 386 13.06 -14.22 7.61
N PHE A 387 13.95 -13.86 6.69
CA PHE A 387 13.72 -13.94 5.25
C PHE A 387 14.57 -15.07 4.66
N ALA A 388 13.91 -15.99 3.94
CA ALA A 388 14.55 -17.01 3.13
C ALA A 388 13.95 -17.00 1.71
N PRO A 389 14.60 -17.53 0.69
CA PRO A 389 14.09 -17.50 -0.67
C PRO A 389 12.65 -18.01 -0.77
N GLY A 390 11.73 -17.13 -1.16
CA GLY A 390 10.30 -17.44 -1.33
C GLY A 390 9.49 -17.60 -0.05
N GLU A 391 10.05 -17.33 1.14
CA GLU A 391 9.33 -17.45 2.41
C GLU A 391 9.74 -16.42 3.47
N VAL A 392 8.86 -16.15 4.40
CA VAL A 392 9.08 -15.29 5.58
C VAL A 392 8.64 -16.03 6.83
N THR A 393 9.52 -16.10 7.83
CA THR A 393 9.21 -16.66 9.15
C THR A 393 8.96 -15.54 10.16
N PHE A 394 7.79 -15.55 10.77
CA PHE A 394 7.37 -14.66 11.85
C PHE A 394 7.75 -15.29 13.18
N ILE A 395 8.52 -14.59 14.00
CA ILE A 395 8.95 -15.04 15.32
C ILE A 395 8.33 -14.15 16.37
N SER A 396 7.59 -14.74 17.32
CA SER A 396 6.95 -13.99 18.40
C SER A 396 7.91 -13.67 19.55
N THR A 397 7.50 -12.76 20.43
CA THR A 397 8.25 -12.45 21.66
C THR A 397 8.29 -13.64 22.61
N THR A 398 7.29 -14.55 22.53
CA THR A 398 7.27 -15.83 23.26
C THR A 398 8.07 -16.96 22.58
N GLY A 399 8.75 -16.67 21.45
CA GLY A 399 9.56 -17.62 20.71
C GLY A 399 8.80 -18.56 19.78
N LYS A 400 7.48 -18.41 19.60
CA LYS A 400 6.71 -19.15 18.61
C LYS A 400 7.05 -18.71 17.20
N ARG A 401 7.03 -19.64 16.26
CA ARG A 401 7.44 -19.41 14.85
C ARG A 401 6.31 -19.83 13.92
N VAL A 402 6.07 -19.02 12.90
CA VAL A 402 5.16 -19.31 11.78
C VAL A 402 5.81 -18.89 10.49
N THR A 403 5.90 -19.79 9.51
CA THR A 403 6.43 -19.50 8.17
C THR A 403 5.29 -19.39 7.18
N ALA A 404 5.35 -18.37 6.31
CA ALA A 404 4.44 -18.16 5.21
C ALA A 404 5.21 -18.08 3.87
N PRO A 405 4.67 -18.65 2.78
CA PRO A 405 5.25 -18.47 1.46
C PRO A 405 5.03 -17.01 1.00
N VAL A 406 6.13 -16.29 0.78
CA VAL A 406 6.16 -14.89 0.35
C VAL A 406 7.35 -14.68 -0.57
N ARG A 407 7.10 -14.27 -1.81
CA ARG A 407 8.17 -13.93 -2.79
C ARG A 407 8.68 -12.51 -2.53
N HIS A 408 9.36 -12.31 -1.40
CA HIS A 408 9.78 -11.00 -0.93
C HIS A 408 10.82 -10.33 -1.86
N GLU A 409 11.53 -11.08 -2.70
CA GLU A 409 12.42 -10.59 -3.75
C GLU A 409 11.70 -9.70 -4.77
N PHE A 410 10.37 -9.82 -4.88
CA PHE A 410 9.52 -8.94 -5.69
C PHE A 410 9.75 -7.45 -5.37
N LEU A 411 10.05 -7.11 -4.12
CA LEU A 411 10.30 -5.72 -3.73
C LEU A 411 11.41 -5.06 -4.55
N LYS A 412 12.47 -5.82 -4.88
CA LYS A 412 13.60 -5.33 -5.69
C LYS A 412 13.42 -5.61 -7.19
N THR A 413 12.83 -6.74 -7.54
CA THR A 413 12.81 -7.21 -8.93
C THR A 413 11.54 -6.84 -9.67
N GLY A 414 10.42 -6.61 -8.95
CA GLY A 414 9.08 -6.50 -9.52
C GLY A 414 8.60 -7.75 -10.26
N LYS A 415 9.23 -8.91 -10.02
CA LYS A 415 8.92 -10.18 -10.67
C LYS A 415 8.41 -11.21 -9.65
N LEU A 416 7.39 -11.97 -10.08
CA LEU A 416 6.78 -13.08 -9.36
C LEU A 416 6.94 -14.39 -10.10
#